data_71bad71fd2c6d9a41a999dc5281ba3ec
#
_entry.id   71bad71fd2c6d9a41a999dc5281ba3ec
#
_cell.length_a   1.000
_cell.length_b   1.000
_cell.length_c   1.000
_cell.angle_alpha   90.00
_cell.angle_beta   90.00
_cell.angle_gamma   90.00
#
_symmetry.space_group_name_H-M   'P 1'
#
loop_
_entity.id
_entity.type
_entity.pdbx_description
1 polymer ?
#
loop_
_entity_poly.entity_id
_entity_poly.type
_entity_poly.pdbx_seq_one_letter_code
_entity_poly.pdbx_strand_id
1 'polypeptide(L)'
;MKIGVFDIETYKDLFVFVLRRYEDREYIETIKVFGDSVDATKLSDIQKAFDSCEFIISFNGTKFDLPILSGIRVAMKRVNSYPSTYIYSDAQKIISYDSHNNPMVRHYSTTPEWSAKHFDLLNCCLLNKSLKQWEMYNNLRIEELPYEPDAKLTEEMKHKIIEYCEYDVKCTAYLFFKYGFDKGMPGKPTLKSYIELHNVIGDKDIKFDRTVASLAVKAVYHTNQPIPPRFISPLDYIKFSLFNVPDELKIGILQLCKHPELKGFVWHDIAYGHGGAHFAKPGLHKNVHKFDVSSMYGTIIEFFKLLKTSEANEAWSKLRTWRLDTKHKKKENPKIEYLDQALKLVLNSVSG
;
A
#
# COMPACT_ATOMS: atom_id res chain seq x y z
N MET A 1 5.02 21.25 -1.16
CA MET A 1 5.17 19.82 -1.57
C MET A 1 4.67 19.67 -2.99
N LYS A 2 5.56 19.23 -3.88
CA LYS A 2 5.26 19.04 -5.30
C LYS A 2 4.82 17.62 -5.57
N ILE A 3 3.60 17.44 -6.06
CA ILE A 3 2.95 16.14 -6.26
C ILE A 3 2.52 16.02 -7.72
N GLY A 4 2.90 14.91 -8.36
CA GLY A 4 2.40 14.50 -9.67
C GLY A 4 1.44 13.32 -9.52
N VAL A 5 0.24 13.42 -10.06
CA VAL A 5 -0.68 12.27 -10.17
C VAL A 5 -0.69 11.84 -11.62
N PHE A 6 -0.42 10.57 -11.88
CA PHE A 6 -0.23 10.08 -13.24
C PHE A 6 -0.94 8.76 -13.51
N ASP A 7 -1.15 8.51 -14.78
CA ASP A 7 -1.68 7.28 -15.33
C ASP A 7 -1.18 7.08 -16.77
N ILE A 8 -1.26 5.85 -17.30
CA ILE A 8 -0.93 5.53 -18.68
C ILE A 8 -2.03 4.70 -19.33
N GLU A 9 -2.16 4.87 -20.66
CA GLU A 9 -2.98 3.99 -21.48
C GLU A 9 -2.13 3.33 -22.58
N THR A 10 -2.38 2.04 -22.79
CA THR A 10 -1.62 1.22 -23.73
C THR A 10 -2.54 0.55 -24.73
N TYR A 11 -2.62 1.10 -25.93
CA TYR A 11 -3.29 0.54 -27.09
C TYR A 11 -2.25 0.13 -28.13
N LYS A 12 -2.65 -0.75 -29.05
CA LYS A 12 -1.75 -1.22 -30.09
C LYS A 12 -1.20 -0.07 -30.98
N ASP A 13 -2.06 0.92 -31.26
CA ASP A 13 -1.74 2.06 -32.11
C ASP A 13 -1.49 3.36 -31.33
N LEU A 14 -1.53 3.31 -29.99
CA LEU A 14 -1.42 4.51 -29.16
C LEU A 14 -0.86 4.18 -27.78
N PHE A 15 0.16 4.94 -27.37
CA PHE A 15 0.58 5.08 -25.99
C PHE A 15 0.18 6.46 -25.48
N VAL A 16 -0.34 6.54 -24.27
CA VAL A 16 -0.69 7.78 -23.58
C VAL A 16 -0.07 7.77 -22.19
N PHE A 17 0.53 8.89 -21.83
CA PHE A 17 0.95 9.22 -20.47
C PHE A 17 0.35 10.58 -20.12
N VAL A 18 -0.31 10.64 -18.97
CA VAL A 18 -0.86 11.88 -18.42
C VAL A 18 -0.36 12.06 -16.99
N LEU A 19 0.14 13.25 -16.67
CA LEU A 19 0.50 13.65 -15.31
C LEU A 19 -0.13 15.01 -15.00
N ARG A 20 -0.85 15.08 -13.88
CA ARG A 20 -1.34 16.33 -13.30
C ARG A 20 -0.46 16.73 -12.13
N ARG A 21 0.11 17.92 -12.20
CA ARG A 21 0.98 18.47 -11.16
C ARG A 21 0.22 19.37 -10.20
N TYR A 22 0.54 19.22 -8.93
CA TYR A 22 -0.02 20.00 -7.82
C TYR A 22 1.13 20.52 -6.94
N GLU A 23 0.95 21.72 -6.42
CA GLU A 23 1.82 22.29 -5.39
C GLU A 23 0.94 22.78 -4.23
N ASP A 24 1.23 22.26 -3.02
CA ASP A 24 0.44 22.54 -1.81
C ASP A 24 -1.09 22.38 -2.00
N ARG A 25 -1.49 21.36 -2.76
CA ARG A 25 -2.86 20.98 -3.17
C ARG A 25 -3.45 21.80 -4.31
N GLU A 26 -2.81 22.88 -4.71
CA GLU A 26 -3.29 23.68 -5.84
C GLU A 26 -2.84 23.02 -7.15
N TYR A 27 -3.78 22.94 -8.10
CA TYR A 27 -3.50 22.45 -9.43
C TYR A 27 -2.61 23.44 -10.18
N ILE A 28 -1.55 22.93 -10.80
CA ILE A 28 -0.60 23.75 -11.57
C ILE A 28 -0.77 23.52 -13.06
N GLU A 29 -0.62 22.28 -13.53
CA GLU A 29 -0.66 21.97 -14.96
C GLU A 29 -0.95 20.48 -15.22
N THR A 30 -1.29 20.17 -16.47
CA THR A 30 -1.38 18.80 -16.98
C THR A 30 -0.33 18.62 -18.08
N ILE A 31 0.50 17.61 -17.93
CA ILE A 31 1.51 17.19 -18.91
C ILE A 31 0.96 15.95 -19.60
N LYS A 32 0.96 15.95 -20.95
CA LYS A 32 0.47 14.83 -21.76
C LYS A 32 1.57 14.43 -22.74
N VAL A 33 1.90 13.14 -22.79
CA VAL A 33 2.81 12.55 -23.77
C VAL A 33 2.10 11.38 -24.43
N PHE A 34 1.94 11.40 -25.74
CA PHE A 34 1.19 10.37 -26.45
C PHE A 34 1.70 10.17 -27.88
N GLY A 35 1.31 9.07 -28.51
CA GLY A 35 1.62 8.76 -29.90
C GLY A 35 1.73 7.27 -30.17
N ASP A 36 2.04 6.94 -31.41
CA ASP A 36 2.27 5.58 -31.90
C ASP A 36 3.62 4.99 -31.49
N SER A 37 4.45 5.79 -30.87
CA SER A 37 5.77 5.40 -30.36
C SER A 37 6.25 6.38 -29.28
N VAL A 38 7.18 5.92 -28.46
CA VAL A 38 7.95 6.75 -27.53
C VAL A 38 9.39 6.86 -28.05
N ASP A 39 9.78 8.07 -28.43
CA ASP A 39 11.15 8.43 -28.80
C ASP A 39 11.92 9.08 -27.63
N ALA A 40 13.15 9.48 -27.88
CA ALA A 40 14.01 10.11 -26.87
C ALA A 40 13.40 11.42 -26.31
N THR A 41 12.70 12.20 -27.14
CA THR A 41 12.06 13.45 -26.73
C THR A 41 10.91 13.18 -25.77
N LYS A 42 9.98 12.28 -26.15
CA LYS A 42 8.86 11.89 -25.31
C LYS A 42 9.30 11.26 -23.99
N LEU A 43 10.33 10.37 -24.03
CA LEU A 43 10.89 9.80 -22.81
C LEU A 43 11.50 10.88 -21.91
N SER A 44 12.21 11.87 -22.49
CA SER A 44 12.74 13.02 -21.76
C SER A 44 11.64 13.86 -21.11
N ASP A 45 10.51 14.05 -21.79
CA ASP A 45 9.39 14.81 -21.26
C ASP A 45 8.69 14.08 -20.09
N ILE A 46 8.55 12.76 -20.19
CA ILE A 46 8.09 11.93 -19.06
C ILE A 46 9.06 12.04 -17.87
N GLN A 47 10.37 11.96 -18.14
CA GLN A 47 11.39 12.09 -17.10
C GLN A 47 11.32 13.46 -16.42
N LYS A 48 11.26 14.56 -17.19
CA LYS A 48 11.13 15.93 -16.64
C LYS A 48 9.84 16.10 -15.83
N ALA A 49 8.73 15.50 -16.29
CA ALA A 49 7.47 15.52 -15.55
C ALA A 49 7.63 14.90 -14.16
N PHE A 50 8.27 13.73 -14.06
CA PHE A 50 8.54 13.09 -12.77
C PHE A 50 9.58 13.86 -11.93
N ASP A 51 10.66 14.36 -12.57
CA ASP A 51 11.72 15.13 -11.87
C ASP A 51 11.20 16.46 -11.31
N SER A 52 10.10 16.98 -11.84
CA SER A 52 9.45 18.19 -11.33
C SER A 52 8.67 17.97 -10.03
N CYS A 53 8.51 16.71 -9.60
CA CYS A 53 7.72 16.29 -8.44
C CYS A 53 8.60 15.70 -7.34
N GLU A 54 8.22 15.93 -6.08
CA GLU A 54 8.79 15.21 -4.92
C GLU A 54 8.17 13.82 -4.77
N PHE A 55 6.88 13.73 -5.07
CA PHE A 55 6.09 12.50 -5.03
C PHE A 55 5.28 12.34 -6.31
N ILE A 56 5.24 11.12 -6.81
CA ILE A 56 4.34 10.71 -7.88
C ILE A 56 3.32 9.72 -7.33
N ILE A 57 2.07 9.90 -7.70
CA ILE A 57 0.91 9.16 -7.20
C ILE A 57 0.27 8.44 -8.36
N SER A 58 -0.09 7.18 -8.18
CA SER A 58 -0.88 6.41 -9.15
C SER A 58 -1.93 5.56 -8.45
N PHE A 59 -2.78 4.95 -9.23
CA PHE A 59 -3.70 3.92 -8.78
C PHE A 59 -3.29 2.56 -9.36
N ASN A 60 -2.71 1.68 -8.53
CA ASN A 60 -2.14 0.39 -8.93
C ASN A 60 -0.89 0.46 -9.84
N GLY A 61 -0.25 1.61 -9.91
CA GLY A 61 0.88 1.83 -10.84
C GLY A 61 2.14 1.04 -10.49
N THR A 62 2.30 0.57 -9.26
CA THR A 62 3.40 -0.34 -8.87
C THR A 62 3.37 -1.63 -9.69
N LYS A 63 2.17 -2.11 -10.05
CA LYS A 63 2.00 -3.39 -10.76
C LYS A 63 1.86 -3.24 -12.26
N PHE A 64 1.57 -2.05 -12.78
CA PHE A 64 1.30 -1.83 -14.19
C PHE A 64 2.08 -0.64 -14.77
N ASP A 65 1.76 0.57 -14.39
CA ASP A 65 2.29 1.80 -15.03
C ASP A 65 3.81 1.90 -14.94
N LEU A 66 4.36 1.79 -13.75
CA LEU A 66 5.80 1.89 -13.53
C LEU A 66 6.60 0.76 -14.21
N PRO A 67 6.18 -0.51 -14.17
CA PRO A 67 6.80 -1.55 -14.98
C PRO A 67 6.84 -1.23 -16.48
N ILE A 68 5.75 -0.73 -17.06
CA ILE A 68 5.69 -0.33 -18.48
C ILE A 68 6.66 0.81 -18.75
N LEU A 69 6.59 1.90 -17.98
CA LEU A 69 7.47 3.06 -18.14
C LEU A 69 8.96 2.68 -17.97
N SER A 70 9.25 1.81 -17.01
CA SER A 70 10.61 1.28 -16.80
C SER A 70 11.05 0.40 -17.97
N GLY A 71 10.15 -0.41 -18.55
CA GLY A 71 10.39 -1.21 -19.75
C GLY A 71 10.74 -0.34 -20.94
N ILE A 72 9.97 0.72 -21.21
CA ILE A 72 10.25 1.71 -22.26
C ILE A 72 11.65 2.30 -22.04
N ARG A 73 11.97 2.75 -20.82
CA ARG A 73 13.28 3.33 -20.49
C ARG A 73 14.44 2.37 -20.71
N VAL A 74 14.27 1.09 -20.42
CA VAL A 74 15.28 0.05 -20.68
C VAL A 74 15.41 -0.21 -22.17
N ALA A 75 14.31 -0.32 -22.91
CA ALA A 75 14.32 -0.53 -24.36
C ALA A 75 14.99 0.63 -25.09
N MET A 76 14.71 1.86 -24.71
CA MET A 76 15.29 3.09 -25.30
C MET A 76 16.81 3.22 -25.15
N LYS A 77 17.45 2.41 -24.31
CA LYS A 77 18.92 2.30 -24.29
C LYS A 77 19.50 1.60 -25.53
N ARG A 78 18.65 0.89 -26.27
CA ARG A 78 19.06 0.04 -27.41
C ARG A 78 18.43 0.47 -28.74
N VAL A 79 17.35 1.24 -28.69
CA VAL A 79 16.60 1.69 -29.86
C VAL A 79 16.29 3.19 -29.73
N ASN A 80 16.14 3.87 -30.90
CA ASN A 80 15.84 5.30 -30.92
C ASN A 80 14.35 5.63 -30.75
N SER A 81 13.48 4.63 -30.90
CA SER A 81 12.03 4.75 -30.72
C SER A 81 11.46 3.40 -30.32
N TYR A 82 10.51 3.39 -29.39
CA TYR A 82 9.83 2.20 -28.92
C TYR A 82 8.35 2.27 -29.31
N PRO A 83 7.92 1.49 -30.35
CA PRO A 83 6.57 1.52 -30.89
C PRO A 83 5.50 1.14 -29.87
N SER A 84 4.31 1.73 -29.97
CA SER A 84 3.15 1.43 -29.13
C SER A 84 2.73 -0.05 -29.21
N THR A 85 2.93 -0.71 -30.36
CA THR A 85 2.69 -2.15 -30.53
C THR A 85 3.53 -3.02 -29.58
N TYR A 86 4.77 -2.64 -29.31
CA TYR A 86 5.61 -3.36 -28.34
C TYR A 86 5.23 -3.01 -26.90
N ILE A 87 4.92 -1.73 -26.63
CA ILE A 87 4.41 -1.30 -25.31
C ILE A 87 3.13 -2.07 -24.98
N TYR A 88 2.19 -2.16 -25.94
CA TYR A 88 0.97 -2.96 -25.79
C TYR A 88 1.27 -4.44 -25.52
N SER A 89 2.19 -5.04 -26.29
CA SER A 89 2.60 -6.44 -26.06
C SER A 89 3.14 -6.66 -24.65
N ASP A 90 3.94 -5.73 -24.13
CA ASP A 90 4.48 -5.81 -22.78
C ASP A 90 3.38 -5.63 -21.72
N ALA A 91 2.41 -4.73 -21.95
CA ALA A 91 1.23 -4.57 -21.12
C ALA A 91 0.40 -5.87 -21.05
N GLN A 92 0.16 -6.52 -22.18
CA GLN A 92 -0.56 -7.80 -22.25
C GLN A 92 0.16 -8.91 -21.47
N LYS A 93 1.49 -8.96 -21.53
CA LYS A 93 2.28 -9.90 -20.73
C LYS A 93 2.12 -9.62 -19.23
N ILE A 94 2.12 -8.34 -18.83
CA ILE A 94 1.91 -7.98 -17.42
C ILE A 94 0.52 -8.39 -16.94
N ILE A 95 -0.52 -8.16 -17.74
CA ILE A 95 -1.92 -8.48 -17.41
C ILE A 95 -2.15 -9.99 -17.35
N SER A 96 -1.54 -10.77 -18.27
CA SER A 96 -1.75 -12.23 -18.38
C SER A 96 -1.10 -13.05 -17.29
N TYR A 97 -0.12 -12.51 -16.56
CA TYR A 97 0.53 -13.21 -15.46
C TYR A 97 -0.15 -12.95 -14.12
N ASP A 98 -0.22 -13.98 -13.29
CA ASP A 98 -0.65 -13.84 -11.90
C ASP A 98 0.22 -12.79 -11.18
N SER A 99 -0.44 -11.82 -10.57
CA SER A 99 0.15 -10.58 -10.04
C SER A 99 1.28 -10.77 -9.01
N HIS A 100 1.40 -11.98 -8.42
CA HIS A 100 2.38 -12.26 -7.37
C HIS A 100 3.73 -12.76 -7.90
N ASN A 101 3.75 -13.33 -9.09
CA ASN A 101 4.94 -13.99 -9.67
C ASN A 101 5.35 -13.46 -11.05
N ASN A 102 4.83 -12.31 -11.48
CA ASN A 102 5.12 -11.76 -12.79
C ASN A 102 6.62 -11.42 -12.92
N PRO A 103 7.40 -12.15 -13.76
CA PRO A 103 8.83 -11.93 -13.90
C PRO A 103 9.15 -10.55 -14.49
N MET A 104 8.26 -9.97 -15.31
CA MET A 104 8.45 -8.63 -15.85
C MET A 104 8.29 -7.56 -14.77
N VAL A 105 7.29 -7.67 -13.90
CA VAL A 105 7.12 -6.75 -12.77
C VAL A 105 8.33 -6.83 -11.84
N ARG A 106 8.84 -8.03 -11.56
CA ARG A 106 10.07 -8.22 -10.76
C ARG A 106 11.29 -7.62 -11.45
N HIS A 107 11.45 -7.87 -12.74
CA HIS A 107 12.60 -7.36 -13.50
C HIS A 107 12.62 -5.82 -13.50
N TYR A 108 11.50 -5.20 -13.80
CA TYR A 108 11.40 -3.73 -13.86
C TYR A 108 11.33 -3.06 -12.48
N SER A 109 10.91 -3.74 -11.44
CA SER A 109 10.99 -3.22 -10.07
C SER A 109 12.44 -3.10 -9.55
N THR A 110 13.40 -3.74 -10.20
CA THR A 110 14.84 -3.65 -9.89
C THR A 110 15.58 -2.62 -10.76
N THR A 111 14.92 -2.01 -11.76
CA THR A 111 15.54 -0.95 -12.58
C THR A 111 15.73 0.34 -11.79
N PRO A 112 16.68 1.21 -12.18
CA PRO A 112 16.90 2.50 -11.52
C PRO A 112 15.59 3.27 -11.41
N GLU A 113 15.30 3.72 -10.19
CA GLU A 113 14.07 4.44 -9.87
C GLU A 113 14.01 5.80 -10.58
N TRP A 114 12.81 6.28 -10.74
CA TRP A 114 12.55 7.66 -11.05
C TRP A 114 12.97 8.51 -9.85
N SER A 115 13.37 9.76 -10.06
CA SER A 115 13.81 10.65 -8.97
C SER A 115 12.72 10.94 -7.95
N ALA A 116 11.45 10.98 -8.40
CA ALA A 116 10.30 11.18 -7.55
C ALA A 116 9.93 9.90 -6.76
N LYS A 117 9.53 10.08 -5.49
CA LYS A 117 9.07 8.99 -4.65
C LYS A 117 7.66 8.57 -5.04
N HIS A 118 7.46 7.30 -5.33
CA HIS A 118 6.16 6.78 -5.75
C HIS A 118 5.28 6.35 -4.57
N PHE A 119 4.02 6.80 -4.56
CA PHE A 119 3.00 6.40 -3.59
C PHE A 119 1.79 5.84 -4.34
N ASP A 120 1.58 4.52 -4.24
CA ASP A 120 0.49 3.82 -4.89
C ASP A 120 -0.75 3.80 -4.00
N LEU A 121 -1.84 4.40 -4.46
CA LEU A 121 -3.07 4.50 -3.68
C LEU A 121 -3.67 3.14 -3.34
N LEU A 122 -3.69 2.21 -4.28
CA LEU A 122 -4.27 0.88 -4.06
C LEU A 122 -3.48 0.09 -3.02
N ASN A 123 -2.15 0.14 -3.08
CA ASN A 123 -1.29 -0.62 -2.18
C ASN A 123 -1.16 0.01 -0.79
N CYS A 124 -1.18 1.35 -0.74
CA CYS A 124 -0.87 2.08 0.48
C CYS A 124 -2.08 2.43 1.32
N CYS A 125 -3.16 2.93 0.73
CA CYS A 125 -4.25 3.51 1.51
C CYS A 125 -5.67 3.09 1.14
N LEU A 126 -5.93 2.66 -0.09
CA LEU A 126 -7.25 2.21 -0.50
C LEU A 126 -7.42 0.70 -0.30
N LEU A 127 -8.67 0.24 -0.20
CA LEU A 127 -8.98 -1.19 -0.16
C LEU A 127 -8.90 -1.78 -1.58
N ASN A 128 -8.83 -3.11 -1.68
CA ASN A 128 -8.81 -3.87 -2.93
C ASN A 128 -10.09 -3.69 -3.76
N LYS A 129 -10.23 -2.52 -4.36
CA LYS A 129 -11.33 -2.15 -5.26
C LYS A 129 -10.73 -1.42 -6.45
N SER A 130 -11.36 -1.57 -7.63
CA SER A 130 -10.92 -0.87 -8.84
C SER A 130 -11.13 0.64 -8.71
N LEU A 131 -10.45 1.43 -9.58
CA LEU A 131 -10.65 2.87 -9.66
C LEU A 131 -12.14 3.19 -9.92
N LYS A 132 -12.79 2.48 -10.86
CA LYS A 132 -14.21 2.66 -11.19
C LYS A 132 -15.15 2.38 -10.02
N GLN A 133 -14.82 1.40 -9.17
CA GLN A 133 -15.59 1.19 -7.92
C GLN A 133 -15.43 2.36 -6.94
N TRP A 134 -14.23 2.96 -6.85
CA TRP A 134 -14.01 4.13 -6.02
C TRP A 134 -14.69 5.38 -6.59
N GLU A 135 -14.72 5.55 -7.91
CA GLU A 135 -15.49 6.60 -8.58
C GLU A 135 -16.97 6.50 -8.21
N MET A 136 -17.55 5.30 -8.32
CA MET A 136 -18.95 5.05 -7.93
C MET A 136 -19.21 5.40 -6.47
N TYR A 137 -18.35 4.97 -5.53
CA TYR A 137 -18.49 5.29 -4.11
C TYR A 137 -18.43 6.79 -3.80
N ASN A 138 -17.80 7.56 -4.65
CA ASN A 138 -17.63 8.99 -4.48
C ASN A 138 -18.58 9.83 -5.35
N ASN A 139 -19.54 9.20 -6.01
CA ASN A 139 -20.47 9.83 -6.95
C ASN A 139 -19.73 10.61 -8.07
N LEU A 140 -18.58 10.11 -8.50
CA LEU A 140 -17.88 10.62 -9.66
C LEU A 140 -18.48 9.98 -10.91
N ARG A 141 -18.35 10.68 -12.05
CA ARG A 141 -18.77 10.11 -13.33
C ARG A 141 -17.90 8.90 -13.64
N ILE A 142 -18.54 7.79 -14.03
CA ILE A 142 -17.84 6.61 -14.51
C ILE A 142 -17.74 6.74 -16.02
N GLU A 143 -16.53 6.72 -16.52
CA GLU A 143 -16.26 6.65 -17.95
C GLU A 143 -15.62 5.30 -18.27
N GLU A 144 -16.08 4.67 -19.34
CA GLU A 144 -15.47 3.49 -19.94
C GLU A 144 -15.45 3.69 -21.45
N LEU A 145 -14.35 3.31 -22.07
CA LEU A 145 -14.21 3.41 -23.50
C LEU A 145 -14.65 2.08 -24.14
N PRO A 146 -15.50 2.14 -25.20
CA PRO A 146 -15.95 0.95 -25.88
C PRO A 146 -14.93 0.45 -26.93
N TYR A 147 -13.64 0.71 -26.71
CA TYR A 147 -12.61 0.38 -27.68
C TYR A 147 -11.76 -0.78 -27.18
N GLU A 148 -11.66 -1.83 -27.97
CA GLU A 148 -10.73 -2.91 -27.69
C GLU A 148 -9.29 -2.40 -27.81
N PRO A 149 -8.37 -2.79 -26.90
CA PRO A 149 -7.01 -2.28 -26.89
C PRO A 149 -6.18 -2.63 -28.14
N ASP A 150 -6.59 -3.62 -28.92
CA ASP A 150 -5.96 -4.02 -30.19
C ASP A 150 -6.68 -3.48 -31.44
N ALA A 151 -7.78 -2.75 -31.27
CA ALA A 151 -8.51 -2.14 -32.38
C ALA A 151 -7.65 -1.12 -33.14
N LYS A 152 -7.91 -0.97 -34.44
CA LYS A 152 -7.35 0.12 -35.24
C LYS A 152 -8.03 1.44 -34.87
N LEU A 153 -7.27 2.37 -34.30
CA LEU A 153 -7.80 3.61 -33.78
C LEU A 153 -7.89 4.70 -34.85
N THR A 154 -9.03 5.39 -34.90
CA THR A 154 -9.15 6.67 -35.62
C THR A 154 -8.62 7.81 -34.78
N GLU A 155 -8.35 8.98 -35.38
CA GLU A 155 -7.89 10.16 -34.63
C GLU A 155 -8.91 10.60 -33.56
N GLU A 156 -10.22 10.51 -33.85
CA GLU A 156 -11.27 10.79 -32.87
C GLU A 156 -11.20 9.83 -31.66
N MET A 157 -10.99 8.53 -31.91
CA MET A 157 -10.83 7.54 -30.84
C MET A 157 -9.59 7.82 -29.99
N LYS A 158 -8.47 8.19 -30.62
CA LYS A 158 -7.24 8.57 -29.92
C LYS A 158 -7.48 9.77 -29.00
N HIS A 159 -8.17 10.80 -29.47
CA HIS A 159 -8.52 11.96 -28.63
C HIS A 159 -9.37 11.55 -27.41
N LYS A 160 -10.38 10.71 -27.60
CA LYS A 160 -11.21 10.21 -26.51
C LYS A 160 -10.40 9.38 -25.49
N ILE A 161 -9.45 8.59 -25.95
CA ILE A 161 -8.55 7.83 -25.04
C ILE A 161 -7.68 8.78 -24.20
N ILE A 162 -7.16 9.85 -24.81
CA ILE A 162 -6.36 10.84 -24.09
C ILE A 162 -7.22 11.58 -23.03
N GLU A 163 -8.45 11.96 -23.38
CA GLU A 163 -9.39 12.59 -22.44
C GLU A 163 -9.77 11.63 -21.31
N TYR A 164 -9.99 10.36 -21.62
CA TYR A 164 -10.26 9.31 -20.66
C TYR A 164 -9.11 9.15 -19.65
N CYS A 165 -7.87 8.99 -20.13
CA CYS A 165 -6.69 8.93 -19.26
C CYS A 165 -6.56 10.18 -18.37
N GLU A 166 -6.81 11.38 -18.93
CA GLU A 166 -6.82 12.61 -18.13
C GLU A 166 -7.92 12.60 -17.06
N TYR A 167 -9.08 12.02 -17.37
CA TYR A 167 -10.18 11.91 -16.41
C TYR A 167 -9.82 10.94 -15.27
N ASP A 168 -9.23 9.78 -15.57
CA ASP A 168 -8.78 8.82 -14.56
C ASP A 168 -7.70 9.42 -13.64
N VAL A 169 -6.79 10.22 -14.18
CA VAL A 169 -5.83 11.01 -13.39
C VAL A 169 -6.52 12.02 -12.48
N LYS A 170 -7.59 12.69 -12.93
CA LYS A 170 -8.41 13.61 -12.10
C LYS A 170 -9.09 12.85 -10.96
N CYS A 171 -9.68 11.69 -11.25
CA CYS A 171 -10.32 10.84 -10.24
C CYS A 171 -9.30 10.33 -9.22
N THR A 172 -8.14 9.87 -9.67
CA THR A 172 -7.04 9.45 -8.81
C THR A 172 -6.55 10.59 -7.91
N ALA A 173 -6.42 11.81 -8.44
CA ALA A 173 -6.05 12.98 -7.66
C ALA A 173 -7.11 13.32 -6.60
N TYR A 174 -8.39 13.28 -6.96
CA TYR A 174 -9.48 13.49 -6.02
C TYR A 174 -9.43 12.47 -4.86
N LEU A 175 -9.28 11.19 -5.18
CA LEU A 175 -9.18 10.12 -4.17
C LEU A 175 -7.95 10.28 -3.29
N PHE A 176 -6.81 10.65 -3.88
CA PHE A 176 -5.59 10.93 -3.15
C PHE A 176 -5.76 12.06 -2.13
N PHE A 177 -6.26 13.21 -2.54
CA PHE A 177 -6.46 14.33 -1.62
C PHE A 177 -7.56 14.07 -0.58
N LYS A 178 -8.54 13.23 -0.89
CA LYS A 178 -9.61 12.86 0.03
C LYS A 178 -9.18 11.81 1.06
N TYR A 179 -8.41 10.80 0.65
CA TYR A 179 -8.15 9.60 1.46
C TYR A 179 -6.67 9.27 1.66
N GLY A 180 -5.78 9.80 0.85
CA GLY A 180 -4.37 9.39 0.79
C GLY A 180 -3.37 10.45 1.21
N PHE A 181 -3.74 11.72 1.28
CA PHE A 181 -2.77 12.79 1.53
C PHE A 181 -2.49 12.99 3.03
N ASP A 182 -3.44 13.47 3.82
CA ASP A 182 -3.29 13.77 5.24
C ASP A 182 -4.41 13.19 6.12
N LYS A 183 -5.62 13.08 5.58
CA LYS A 183 -6.75 12.45 6.25
C LYS A 183 -7.03 11.12 5.58
N GLY A 184 -6.72 10.02 6.26
CA GLY A 184 -6.87 8.68 5.75
C GLY A 184 -8.19 8.03 6.15
N MET A 185 -8.48 6.89 5.55
CA MET A 185 -9.50 5.97 6.03
C MET A 185 -9.06 5.36 7.38
N PRO A 186 -10.00 4.97 8.25
CA PRO A 186 -9.65 4.34 9.54
C PRO A 186 -8.68 3.16 9.35
N GLY A 187 -7.55 3.20 10.05
CA GLY A 187 -6.53 2.15 10.01
C GLY A 187 -5.69 2.09 8.73
N LYS A 188 -5.83 3.06 7.83
CA LYS A 188 -5.03 3.15 6.59
C LYS A 188 -4.04 4.30 6.68
N PRO A 189 -2.83 4.12 6.13
CA PRO A 189 -1.82 5.17 6.11
C PRO A 189 -2.17 6.26 5.09
N THR A 190 -1.63 7.44 5.33
CA THR A 190 -1.64 8.57 4.38
C THR A 190 -0.22 8.83 3.90
N LEU A 191 -0.04 9.64 2.86
CA LEU A 191 1.29 10.06 2.41
C LEU A 191 2.09 10.69 3.55
N LYS A 192 1.47 11.55 4.36
CA LYS A 192 2.14 12.19 5.50
C LYS A 192 2.57 11.16 6.56
N SER A 193 1.72 10.18 6.89
CA SER A 193 2.11 9.12 7.81
C SER A 193 3.19 8.19 7.23
N TYR A 194 3.22 8.02 5.91
CA TYR A 194 4.30 7.28 5.23
C TYR A 194 5.63 8.01 5.30
N ILE A 195 5.63 9.35 5.11
CA ILE A 195 6.83 10.17 5.28
C ILE A 195 7.38 10.01 6.70
N GLU A 196 6.51 10.11 7.71
CA GLU A 196 6.93 9.91 9.11
C GLU A 196 7.41 8.48 9.36
N LEU A 197 6.79 7.47 8.75
CA LEU A 197 7.24 6.08 8.86
C LEU A 197 8.67 5.90 8.29
N HIS A 198 8.97 6.51 7.15
CA HIS A 198 10.33 6.50 6.59
C HIS A 198 11.33 7.22 7.49
N ASN A 199 10.92 8.36 8.11
CA ASN A 199 11.75 9.07 9.07
C ASN A 199 12.06 8.21 10.31
N VAL A 200 11.07 7.46 10.80
CA VAL A 200 11.23 6.53 11.93
C VAL A 200 12.23 5.41 11.60
N ILE A 201 12.16 4.88 10.39
CA ILE A 201 13.04 3.79 9.95
C ILE A 201 14.47 4.30 9.72
N GLY A 202 14.62 5.53 9.22
CA GLY A 202 15.91 6.18 9.00
C GLY A 202 16.76 5.61 7.85
N ASP A 203 16.27 4.61 7.12
CA ASP A 203 16.97 3.99 6.00
C ASP A 203 16.58 4.69 4.69
N LYS A 204 17.53 5.40 4.08
CA LYS A 204 17.32 6.17 2.84
C LYS A 204 17.16 5.30 1.59
N ASP A 205 17.58 4.04 1.65
CA ASP A 205 17.56 3.10 0.52
C ASP A 205 16.23 2.33 0.41
N ILE A 206 15.31 2.57 1.34
CA ILE A 206 13.99 1.94 1.30
C ILE A 206 13.12 2.62 0.26
N LYS A 207 12.62 1.81 -0.68
CA LYS A 207 11.59 2.24 -1.64
C LYS A 207 10.34 2.72 -0.92
N PHE A 208 9.83 3.87 -1.35
CA PHE A 208 8.68 4.53 -0.73
C PHE A 208 7.35 3.81 -1.04
N ASP A 209 7.29 3.00 -2.09
CA ASP A 209 6.12 2.24 -2.53
C ASP A 209 5.89 0.91 -1.79
N ARG A 210 6.69 0.62 -0.76
CA ARG A 210 6.55 -0.62 0.03
C ARG A 210 5.31 -0.61 0.90
N THR A 211 4.74 -1.79 1.12
CA THR A 211 3.61 -1.94 2.05
C THR A 211 4.00 -1.58 3.49
N VAL A 212 3.02 -1.11 4.27
CA VAL A 212 3.24 -0.83 5.72
C VAL A 212 3.82 -2.02 6.45
N ALA A 213 3.36 -3.23 6.14
CA ALA A 213 3.88 -4.44 6.78
C ALA A 213 5.38 -4.65 6.50
N SER A 214 5.82 -4.43 5.25
CA SER A 214 7.23 -4.51 4.89
C SER A 214 8.07 -3.44 5.59
N LEU A 215 7.56 -2.22 5.68
CA LEU A 215 8.23 -1.12 6.38
C LEU A 215 8.29 -1.35 7.90
N ALA A 216 7.20 -1.85 8.48
CA ALA A 216 7.13 -2.18 9.91
C ALA A 216 8.17 -3.22 10.32
N VAL A 217 8.32 -4.22 9.48
CA VAL A 217 9.35 -5.25 9.69
C VAL A 217 10.75 -4.66 9.65
N LYS A 218 11.06 -3.78 8.69
CA LYS A 218 12.35 -3.08 8.65
C LYS A 218 12.58 -2.22 9.88
N ALA A 219 11.55 -1.53 10.37
CA ALA A 219 11.64 -0.72 11.59
C ALA A 219 12.05 -1.54 12.81
N VAL A 220 11.63 -2.80 12.88
CA VAL A 220 11.87 -3.67 14.04
C VAL A 220 13.13 -4.52 13.88
N TYR A 221 13.33 -5.11 12.70
CA TYR A 221 14.42 -6.07 12.49
C TYR A 221 15.68 -5.46 11.85
N HIS A 222 15.63 -4.23 11.37
CA HIS A 222 16.76 -3.53 10.72
C HIS A 222 17.43 -4.33 9.59
N THR A 223 16.74 -5.30 8.99
CA THR A 223 17.31 -6.21 7.99
C THR A 223 16.59 -6.11 6.64
N ASN A 224 17.39 -6.21 5.57
CA ASN A 224 16.90 -6.42 4.21
C ASN A 224 16.58 -7.90 3.93
N GLN A 225 16.82 -8.79 4.89
CA GLN A 225 16.59 -10.20 4.73
C GLN A 225 15.09 -10.52 4.75
N PRO A 226 14.60 -11.43 3.91
CA PRO A 226 13.24 -11.90 4.00
C PRO A 226 13.03 -12.44 5.39
N ILE A 227 12.00 -11.94 6.08
CA ILE A 227 11.58 -12.53 7.34
C ILE A 227 11.21 -13.97 7.02
N PRO A 228 11.76 -14.94 7.75
CA PRO A 228 11.31 -16.31 7.59
C PRO A 228 9.78 -16.31 7.77
N PRO A 229 9.07 -17.11 6.97
CA PRO A 229 7.61 -17.14 6.99
C PRO A 229 7.11 -17.22 8.42
N ARG A 230 6.04 -16.50 8.73
CA ARG A 230 5.40 -16.33 10.04
C ARG A 230 4.83 -17.62 10.65
N PHE A 231 5.27 -18.76 10.20
CA PHE A 231 4.88 -20.02 10.81
C PHE A 231 5.68 -20.24 12.10
N ILE A 232 5.22 -19.55 13.16
CA ILE A 232 5.24 -20.22 14.45
C ILE A 232 4.34 -21.42 14.23
N SER A 233 4.91 -22.62 14.27
CA SER A 233 4.10 -23.82 14.15
C SER A 233 2.98 -23.72 15.22
N PRO A 234 1.74 -24.15 14.93
CA PRO A 234 0.71 -24.23 15.96
C PRO A 234 1.17 -24.95 17.22
N LEU A 235 2.10 -25.90 17.08
CA LEU A 235 2.80 -26.58 18.18
C LEU A 235 3.72 -25.67 18.99
N ASP A 236 4.35 -24.67 18.39
CA ASP A 236 5.16 -23.69 19.13
C ASP A 236 4.27 -22.68 19.87
N TYR A 237 3.06 -22.39 19.37
CA TYR A 237 2.05 -21.64 20.08
C TYR A 237 1.57 -22.35 21.36
N ILE A 238 1.52 -23.68 21.35
CA ILE A 238 1.08 -24.50 22.49
C ILE A 238 2.20 -24.72 23.50
N LYS A 239 3.45 -24.64 23.08
CA LYS A 239 4.61 -24.57 23.98
C LYS A 239 4.65 -23.31 24.83
N PHE A 240 3.78 -22.34 24.62
CA PHE A 240 3.40 -21.34 25.62
C PHE A 240 2.61 -21.98 26.76
N SER A 241 3.20 -22.99 27.36
CA SER A 241 2.77 -23.61 28.61
C SER A 241 2.91 -22.71 29.84
N LEU A 242 3.08 -21.38 29.64
CA LEU A 242 3.05 -20.36 30.68
C LEU A 242 1.66 -20.17 31.27
N PHE A 243 0.62 -20.65 30.61
CA PHE A 243 -0.73 -20.66 31.14
C PHE A 243 -1.17 -22.10 31.35
N ASN A 244 -1.71 -22.39 32.54
CA ASN A 244 -2.38 -23.65 32.85
C ASN A 244 -3.71 -23.68 32.10
N VAL A 245 -3.65 -23.86 30.78
CA VAL A 245 -4.81 -23.84 29.88
C VAL A 245 -5.34 -25.27 29.80
N PRO A 246 -6.65 -25.49 30.05
CA PRO A 246 -7.28 -26.80 29.91
C PRO A 246 -7.06 -27.41 28.53
N ASP A 247 -6.95 -28.73 28.47
CA ASP A 247 -6.59 -29.42 27.22
C ASP A 247 -7.68 -29.28 26.15
N GLU A 248 -8.96 -29.21 26.53
CA GLU A 248 -10.08 -28.98 25.62
C GLU A 248 -9.95 -27.61 24.93
N LEU A 249 -9.54 -26.57 25.67
CA LEU A 249 -9.32 -25.25 25.13
C LEU A 249 -8.10 -25.22 24.19
N LYS A 250 -7.02 -25.94 24.55
CA LYS A 250 -5.84 -26.11 23.67
C LYS A 250 -6.22 -26.77 22.35
N ILE A 251 -7.02 -27.85 22.39
CA ILE A 251 -7.51 -28.56 21.21
C ILE A 251 -8.33 -27.63 20.31
N GLY A 252 -9.26 -26.88 20.88
CA GLY A 252 -10.09 -25.92 20.15
C GLY A 252 -9.24 -24.82 19.46
N ILE A 253 -8.27 -24.25 20.16
CA ILE A 253 -7.35 -23.25 19.60
C ILE A 253 -6.51 -23.86 18.47
N LEU A 254 -6.02 -25.10 18.65
CA LEU A 254 -5.28 -25.83 17.61
C LEU A 254 -6.11 -26.05 16.35
N GLN A 255 -7.37 -26.41 16.50
CA GLN A 255 -8.27 -26.59 15.37
C GLN A 255 -8.48 -25.28 14.61
N LEU A 256 -8.70 -24.15 15.31
CA LEU A 256 -8.77 -22.83 14.67
C LEU A 256 -7.51 -22.47 13.90
N CYS A 257 -6.34 -22.79 14.45
CA CYS A 257 -5.06 -22.51 13.77
C CYS A 257 -4.82 -23.38 12.52
N LYS A 258 -5.29 -24.65 12.56
CA LYS A 258 -5.15 -25.59 11.44
C LYS A 258 -6.19 -25.39 10.34
N HIS A 259 -7.35 -24.87 10.69
CA HIS A 259 -8.52 -24.73 9.84
C HIS A 259 -8.98 -23.29 9.79
N PRO A 260 -8.35 -22.43 8.97
CA PRO A 260 -8.70 -21.00 8.85
C PRO A 260 -10.16 -20.73 8.43
N GLU A 261 -10.81 -21.72 7.81
CA GLU A 261 -12.21 -21.69 7.44
C GLU A 261 -13.17 -21.74 8.64
N LEU A 262 -12.73 -22.23 9.80
CA LEU A 262 -13.55 -22.25 11.03
C LEU A 262 -13.66 -20.83 11.58
N LYS A 263 -14.88 -20.38 11.81
CA LYS A 263 -15.15 -19.04 12.38
C LYS A 263 -14.82 -18.93 13.87
N GLY A 264 -14.88 -20.03 14.60
CA GLY A 264 -14.62 -20.09 16.02
C GLY A 264 -15.21 -21.35 16.67
N PHE A 265 -15.04 -21.45 17.98
CA PHE A 265 -15.67 -22.47 18.84
C PHE A 265 -16.11 -21.84 20.17
N VAL A 266 -16.97 -22.52 20.93
CA VAL A 266 -17.42 -22.08 22.25
C VAL A 266 -16.90 -23.06 23.29
N TRP A 267 -16.36 -22.53 24.38
CA TRP A 267 -15.93 -23.28 25.55
C TRP A 267 -16.33 -22.53 26.82
N HIS A 268 -17.09 -23.17 27.69
CA HIS A 268 -17.67 -22.55 28.90
C HIS A 268 -18.31 -21.17 28.66
N ASP A 269 -19.24 -21.09 27.70
CA ASP A 269 -19.96 -19.86 27.30
C ASP A 269 -19.08 -18.75 26.73
N ILE A 270 -17.77 -18.99 26.52
CA ILE A 270 -16.85 -18.06 25.89
C ILE A 270 -16.70 -18.47 24.44
N ALA A 271 -16.98 -17.55 23.54
CA ALA A 271 -16.73 -17.72 22.11
C ALA A 271 -15.29 -17.38 21.78
N TYR A 272 -14.56 -18.32 21.21
CA TYR A 272 -13.17 -18.17 20.74
C TYR A 272 -13.16 -18.10 19.22
N GLY A 273 -12.51 -17.12 18.66
CA GLY A 273 -12.36 -16.93 17.21
C GLY A 273 -11.02 -16.29 16.87
N HIS A 274 -10.77 -16.05 15.58
CA HIS A 274 -9.55 -15.38 15.13
C HIS A 274 -9.37 -13.95 15.68
N GLY A 275 -10.47 -13.31 16.12
CA GLY A 275 -10.43 -11.98 16.74
C GLY A 275 -10.23 -11.98 18.26
N GLY A 276 -10.17 -13.16 18.91
CA GLY A 276 -10.00 -13.30 20.35
C GLY A 276 -11.10 -14.11 21.04
N ALA A 277 -11.12 -14.04 22.36
CA ALA A 277 -12.14 -14.64 23.21
C ALA A 277 -13.20 -13.61 23.58
N HIS A 278 -14.47 -13.94 23.41
CA HIS A 278 -15.62 -13.06 23.63
C HIS A 278 -16.62 -13.71 24.56
N PHE A 279 -17.02 -12.98 25.59
CA PHE A 279 -18.11 -13.36 26.49
C PHE A 279 -19.03 -12.15 26.71
N ALA A 280 -20.32 -12.37 26.60
CA ALA A 280 -21.31 -11.36 26.96
C ALA A 280 -22.52 -12.02 27.57
N LYS A 281 -22.94 -11.51 28.74
CA LYS A 281 -24.24 -11.86 29.31
C LYS A 281 -25.27 -10.88 28.74
N PRO A 282 -26.26 -11.35 27.95
CA PRO A 282 -27.25 -10.45 27.37
C PRO A 282 -28.10 -9.80 28.49
N GLY A 283 -28.44 -8.53 28.31
CA GLY A 283 -29.29 -7.79 29.23
C GLY A 283 -28.90 -6.31 29.35
N LEU A 284 -29.71 -5.59 30.13
CA LEU A 284 -29.42 -4.21 30.51
C LEU A 284 -28.62 -4.21 31.82
N HIS A 285 -27.36 -3.75 31.73
CA HIS A 285 -26.49 -3.66 32.89
C HIS A 285 -26.36 -2.20 33.33
N LYS A 286 -26.55 -1.94 34.64
CA LYS A 286 -26.35 -0.62 35.27
C LYS A 286 -24.96 -0.57 35.92
N ASN A 287 -24.40 0.64 36.07
CA ASN A 287 -23.11 0.86 36.74
C ASN A 287 -21.93 0.08 36.11
N VAL A 288 -21.88 0.06 34.80
CA VAL A 288 -20.84 -0.64 34.04
C VAL A 288 -19.58 0.19 34.00
N HIS A 289 -18.45 -0.41 34.41
CA HIS A 289 -17.10 0.16 34.21
C HIS A 289 -16.44 -0.51 33.03
N LYS A 290 -15.95 0.30 32.06
CA LYS A 290 -15.21 -0.19 30.91
C LYS A 290 -13.72 -0.10 31.19
N PHE A 291 -13.04 -1.25 31.15
CA PHE A 291 -11.59 -1.34 31.21
C PHE A 291 -11.05 -1.69 29.82
N ASP A 292 -9.98 -1.06 29.43
CA ASP A 292 -9.29 -1.32 28.17
C ASP A 292 -7.77 -1.31 28.39
N VAL A 293 -7.08 -2.32 27.84
CA VAL A 293 -5.63 -2.43 27.94
C VAL A 293 -4.99 -1.56 26.87
N SER A 294 -4.27 -0.53 27.30
CA SER A 294 -3.57 0.35 26.35
C SER A 294 -2.54 -0.42 25.55
N SER A 295 -2.74 -0.46 24.21
CA SER A 295 -1.84 -1.17 23.29
C SER A 295 -1.62 -2.64 23.65
N MET A 296 -2.70 -3.38 23.88
CA MET A 296 -2.68 -4.76 24.40
C MET A 296 -1.66 -5.67 23.68
N TYR A 297 -1.76 -5.79 22.35
CA TYR A 297 -0.81 -6.61 21.58
C TYR A 297 0.64 -6.15 21.74
N GLY A 298 0.87 -4.84 21.70
CA GLY A 298 2.20 -4.28 21.91
C GLY A 298 2.77 -4.60 23.29
N THR A 299 1.91 -4.59 24.32
CA THR A 299 2.29 -4.94 25.71
C THR A 299 2.62 -6.43 25.83
N ILE A 300 1.81 -7.30 25.21
CA ILE A 300 2.05 -8.75 25.21
C ILE A 300 3.38 -9.09 24.54
N ILE A 301 3.63 -8.53 23.35
CA ILE A 301 4.88 -8.77 22.60
C ILE A 301 6.10 -8.34 23.44
N GLU A 302 6.04 -7.17 24.09
CA GLU A 302 7.12 -6.65 24.91
C GLU A 302 7.33 -7.49 26.15
N PHE A 303 6.28 -7.79 26.91
CA PHE A 303 6.35 -8.52 28.17
C PHE A 303 6.89 -9.95 27.98
N PHE A 304 6.41 -10.64 26.95
CA PHE A 304 6.84 -12.01 26.68
C PHE A 304 8.01 -12.13 25.70
N LYS A 305 8.56 -11.00 25.21
CA LYS A 305 9.67 -10.95 24.24
C LYS A 305 9.43 -11.86 23.04
N LEU A 306 8.26 -11.70 22.41
CA LEU A 306 7.78 -12.63 21.37
C LEU A 306 8.48 -12.49 20.02
N LEU A 307 9.35 -11.49 19.83
CA LEU A 307 10.09 -11.34 18.58
C LEU A 307 11.33 -12.24 18.58
N LYS A 308 11.78 -12.64 17.38
CA LYS A 308 12.78 -13.70 17.19
C LYS A 308 14.16 -13.37 17.73
N THR A 309 14.53 -12.07 17.79
CA THR A 309 15.86 -11.66 18.26
C THR A 309 15.75 -10.69 19.43
N SER A 310 16.80 -10.61 20.24
CA SER A 310 16.90 -9.63 21.33
C SER A 310 16.84 -8.20 20.81
N GLU A 311 17.55 -7.93 19.72
CA GLU A 311 17.60 -6.62 19.07
C GLU A 311 16.19 -6.19 18.59
N ALA A 312 15.41 -7.12 18.02
CA ALA A 312 14.04 -6.83 17.61
C ALA A 312 13.13 -6.54 18.80
N ASN A 313 13.29 -7.26 19.92
CA ASN A 313 12.52 -6.98 21.14
C ASN A 313 12.90 -5.62 21.75
N GLU A 314 14.16 -5.23 21.72
CA GLU A 314 14.61 -3.91 22.16
C GLU A 314 14.09 -2.79 21.24
N ALA A 315 14.17 -2.97 19.92
CA ALA A 315 13.61 -2.02 18.94
C ALA A 315 12.10 -1.86 19.13
N TRP A 316 11.39 -2.96 19.35
CA TRP A 316 9.97 -2.96 19.67
C TRP A 316 9.63 -2.15 20.91
N SER A 317 10.35 -2.37 22.01
CA SER A 317 10.14 -1.66 23.27
C SER A 317 10.35 -0.15 23.10
N LYS A 318 11.40 0.25 22.36
CA LYS A 318 11.68 1.67 22.03
C LYS A 318 10.55 2.29 21.20
N LEU A 319 10.10 1.60 20.14
CA LEU A 319 9.01 2.08 19.28
C LEU A 319 7.68 2.19 20.05
N ARG A 320 7.39 1.24 20.93
CA ARG A 320 6.20 1.26 21.77
C ARG A 320 6.22 2.41 22.76
N THR A 321 7.32 2.60 23.48
CA THR A 321 7.51 3.72 24.43
C THR A 321 7.36 5.05 23.70
N TRP A 322 8.03 5.20 22.56
CA TRP A 322 7.91 6.39 21.72
C TRP A 322 6.47 6.66 21.30
N ARG A 323 5.72 5.62 20.90
CA ARG A 323 4.31 5.78 20.56
C ARG A 323 3.46 6.20 21.76
N LEU A 324 3.69 5.67 22.95
CA LEU A 324 2.94 6.07 24.13
C LEU A 324 3.18 7.56 24.46
N ASP A 325 4.41 8.03 24.34
CA ASP A 325 4.78 9.43 24.54
C ASP A 325 4.11 10.34 23.49
N THR A 326 4.15 9.94 22.21
CA THR A 326 3.52 10.72 21.13
C THR A 326 2.00 10.75 21.28
N LYS A 327 1.36 9.66 21.74
CA LYS A 327 -0.07 9.58 21.96
C LYS A 327 -0.57 10.60 22.98
N HIS A 328 0.21 10.88 24.02
CA HIS A 328 -0.13 11.89 25.01
C HIS A 328 0.07 13.31 24.47
N LYS A 329 1.16 13.55 23.74
CA LYS A 329 1.55 14.88 23.24
C LYS A 329 0.75 15.36 22.02
N LYS A 330 0.09 14.48 21.27
CA LYS A 330 -0.63 14.87 20.04
C LYS A 330 -1.82 15.80 20.28
N LYS A 331 -2.40 15.83 21.49
CA LYS A 331 -3.46 16.77 21.84
C LYS A 331 -2.96 18.21 21.89
N GLU A 332 -1.67 18.39 22.23
CA GLU A 332 -1.01 19.67 22.37
C GLU A 332 -0.30 20.11 21.08
N ASN A 333 0.13 19.13 20.26
CA ASN A 333 0.83 19.37 19.00
C ASN A 333 0.28 18.52 17.85
N PRO A 334 -0.59 19.08 17.00
CA PRO A 334 -1.17 18.35 15.85
C PRO A 334 -0.14 17.79 14.86
N LYS A 335 1.07 18.37 14.78
CA LYS A 335 2.12 17.86 13.88
C LYS A 335 2.61 16.47 14.28
N ILE A 336 2.45 16.09 15.55
CA ILE A 336 2.81 14.76 16.07
C ILE A 336 1.78 13.69 15.68
N GLU A 337 0.60 14.07 15.18
CA GLU A 337 -0.45 13.10 14.82
C GLU A 337 0.02 12.11 13.75
N TYR A 338 0.73 12.55 12.73
CA TYR A 338 1.24 11.67 11.67
C TYR A 338 2.29 10.69 12.19
N LEU A 339 3.13 11.13 13.14
CA LEU A 339 4.09 10.26 13.81
C LEU A 339 3.38 9.20 14.68
N ASP A 340 2.35 9.58 15.48
CA ASP A 340 1.55 8.62 16.25
C ASP A 340 0.87 7.59 15.33
N GLN A 341 0.38 8.04 14.17
CA GLN A 341 -0.20 7.16 13.15
C GLN A 341 0.86 6.20 12.57
N ALA A 342 2.03 6.69 12.22
CA ALA A 342 3.13 5.89 11.69
C ALA A 342 3.56 4.80 12.70
N LEU A 343 3.81 5.19 13.95
CA LEU A 343 4.18 4.27 15.03
C LEU A 343 3.07 3.24 15.31
N LYS A 344 1.81 3.67 15.28
CA LYS A 344 0.66 2.75 15.40
C LYS A 344 0.63 1.71 14.27
N LEU A 345 0.89 2.14 13.05
CA LEU A 345 0.92 1.25 11.89
C LEU A 345 2.04 0.21 12.02
N VAL A 346 3.25 0.64 12.42
CA VAL A 346 4.36 -0.29 12.68
C VAL A 346 3.98 -1.34 13.70
N LEU A 347 3.52 -0.92 14.88
CA LEU A 347 3.21 -1.83 15.97
C LEU A 347 2.04 -2.79 15.63
N ASN A 348 1.03 -2.32 14.90
CA ASN A 348 -0.06 -3.19 14.48
C ASN A 348 0.35 -4.17 13.37
N SER A 349 1.20 -3.75 12.45
CA SER A 349 1.61 -4.60 11.30
C SER A 349 2.58 -5.72 11.68
N VAL A 350 3.32 -5.57 12.77
CA VAL A 350 4.21 -6.65 13.29
C VAL A 350 3.42 -7.64 14.14
N SER A 351 2.35 -7.20 14.80
CA SER A 351 1.54 -8.05 15.69
C SER A 351 0.47 -8.86 14.98
N GLY A 352 0.14 -8.59 13.76
CA GLY A 352 -0.92 -9.25 13.01
C GLY A 352 -1.09 -8.72 11.64
#